data_85b59e1e2b97084d76381677bb1e4ce6
#
_entry.id   85b59e1e2b97084d76381677bb1e4ce6
#
_cell.length_a   1.000
_cell.length_b   1.000
_cell.length_c   1.000
_cell.angle_alpha   90.00
_cell.angle_beta   90.00
_cell.angle_gamma   90.00
#
_symmetry.space_group_name_H-M   'P 1'
#
loop_
_entity.id
_entity.type
_entity.pdbx_description
1 polymer ?
#
loop_
_entity_poly.entity_id
_entity_poly.type
_entity_poly.pdbx_seq_one_letter_code
_entity_poly.pdbx_strand_id
1 'polypeptide(L)'
;MDERLCIYCFEVKEDLESIFLGKKKLCVNCQSQMKEWKKSYRVNGVLIHVLYVYDDFLQGVFFQYKEQRDVVLKDVFLESQKNLHKKLKKYTVCGMCSSDEKRMIRGFEPLKEIFSVIDIFVYSPFYKVSNVKQSSRNKKERSHIEDEIFLKDIVFPYKRPICLVDDVLTTGATISRGIVLLRPDCVFVLSAHALWLKEHEKDQIRSNFFR
;
A
#
# COMPACT_ATOMS: atom_id res chain seq x y z
N MET A 1 -13.55 16.94 13.38
CA MET A 1 -13.61 17.30 11.95
C MET A 1 -15.08 17.29 11.55
N ASP A 2 -15.54 18.26 10.77
CA ASP A 2 -16.94 18.29 10.32
C ASP A 2 -17.19 17.11 9.36
N GLU A 3 -18.08 16.20 9.76
CA GLU A 3 -18.40 14.99 8.98
C GLU A 3 -19.02 15.27 7.62
N ARG A 4 -19.47 16.51 7.38
CA ARG A 4 -20.01 16.98 6.11
C ARG A 4 -18.94 17.29 5.08
N LEU A 5 -17.67 17.43 5.50
CA LEU A 5 -16.59 17.74 4.58
C LEU A 5 -15.91 16.47 4.05
N CYS A 6 -15.50 16.53 2.78
CA CYS A 6 -14.62 15.54 2.18
C CYS A 6 -13.24 15.61 2.84
N ILE A 7 -12.71 14.48 3.30
CA ILE A 7 -11.41 14.46 4.00
C ILE A 7 -10.22 14.72 3.07
N TYR A 8 -10.42 14.73 1.75
CA TYR A 8 -9.36 14.98 0.77
C TYR A 8 -9.42 16.39 0.17
N CYS A 9 -10.56 16.79 -0.44
CA CYS A 9 -10.68 18.10 -1.10
C CYS A 9 -11.33 19.18 -0.22
N PHE A 10 -11.85 18.82 0.96
CA PHE A 10 -12.52 19.70 1.93
C PHE A 10 -13.82 20.33 1.42
N GLU A 11 -14.32 19.94 0.26
CA GLU A 11 -15.64 20.37 -0.22
C GLU A 11 -16.76 19.70 0.58
N VAL A 12 -17.89 20.37 0.64
CA VAL A 12 -19.09 19.86 1.30
C VAL A 12 -19.63 18.66 0.51
N LYS A 13 -19.93 17.57 1.21
CA LYS A 13 -20.56 16.39 0.60
C LYS A 13 -22.05 16.68 0.41
N GLU A 14 -22.50 16.75 -0.83
CA GLU A 14 -23.87 17.10 -1.19
C GLU A 14 -24.83 15.88 -1.20
N ASP A 15 -24.31 14.66 -1.14
CA ASP A 15 -25.17 13.47 -1.17
C ASP A 15 -25.86 13.22 0.18
N LEU A 16 -27.15 12.98 0.12
CA LEU A 16 -28.00 12.72 1.30
C LEU A 16 -27.52 11.51 2.11
N GLU A 17 -26.99 10.47 1.46
CA GLU A 17 -26.46 9.29 2.15
C GLU A 17 -25.22 9.61 2.99
N SER A 18 -24.33 10.45 2.48
CA SER A 18 -23.14 10.92 3.24
C SER A 18 -23.53 11.79 4.42
N ILE A 19 -24.55 12.65 4.23
CA ILE A 19 -25.02 13.59 5.26
C ILE A 19 -25.73 12.85 6.40
N PHE A 20 -26.64 11.90 6.08
CA PHE A 20 -27.47 11.23 7.09
C PHE A 20 -26.81 9.98 7.70
N LEU A 21 -25.97 9.28 6.95
CA LEU A 21 -25.38 8.02 7.41
C LEU A 21 -23.92 8.14 7.85
N GLY A 22 -23.27 9.30 7.65
CA GLY A 22 -21.88 9.60 8.07
C GLY A 22 -20.83 8.62 7.54
N LYS A 23 -21.18 7.80 6.52
CA LYS A 23 -20.41 6.60 6.15
C LYS A 23 -19.33 6.82 5.12
N LYS A 24 -19.41 7.87 4.30
CA LYS A 24 -18.44 8.11 3.24
C LYS A 24 -17.49 9.23 3.63
N LYS A 25 -16.20 8.96 3.59
CA LYS A 25 -15.16 9.94 3.92
C LYS A 25 -14.89 10.90 2.75
N LEU A 26 -15.01 10.43 1.52
CA LEU A 26 -14.85 11.22 0.31
C LEU A 26 -16.19 11.73 -0.23
N CYS A 27 -16.19 12.89 -0.89
CA CYS A 27 -17.31 13.34 -1.71
C CYS A 27 -17.43 12.47 -2.98
N VAL A 28 -18.58 12.57 -3.68
CA VAL A 28 -18.86 11.79 -4.89
C VAL A 28 -17.78 11.99 -5.97
N ASN A 29 -17.34 13.22 -6.16
CA ASN A 29 -16.29 13.55 -7.13
C ASN A 29 -14.95 12.85 -6.79
N CYS A 30 -14.46 12.95 -5.56
CA CYS A 30 -13.23 12.26 -5.15
C CYS A 30 -13.39 10.74 -5.18
N GLN A 31 -14.55 10.22 -4.78
CA GLN A 31 -14.82 8.78 -4.84
C GLN A 31 -14.79 8.24 -6.28
N SER A 32 -15.33 8.97 -7.25
CA SER A 32 -15.34 8.55 -8.66
C SER A 32 -13.95 8.54 -9.30
N GLN A 33 -13.00 9.30 -8.75
CA GLN A 33 -11.61 9.31 -9.20
C GLN A 33 -10.78 8.15 -8.64
N MET A 34 -11.25 7.45 -7.59
CA MET A 34 -10.62 6.24 -7.07
C MET A 34 -10.82 5.07 -8.04
N LYS A 35 -9.89 4.86 -8.97
CA LYS A 35 -9.99 3.80 -10.00
C LYS A 35 -9.67 2.43 -9.41
N GLU A 36 -10.71 1.71 -8.98
CA GLU A 36 -10.57 0.33 -8.56
C GLU A 36 -10.11 -0.54 -9.73
N TRP A 37 -9.09 -1.37 -9.50
CA TRP A 37 -8.56 -2.32 -10.48
C TRP A 37 -8.96 -3.74 -10.14
N LYS A 38 -8.75 -4.17 -8.90
CA LYS A 38 -9.17 -5.46 -8.33
C LYS A 38 -8.77 -6.67 -9.18
N LYS A 39 -7.54 -6.68 -9.66
CA LYS A 39 -7.01 -7.78 -10.48
C LYS A 39 -5.83 -8.47 -9.82
N SER A 40 -5.59 -9.69 -10.27
CA SER A 40 -4.52 -10.55 -9.76
C SER A 40 -3.62 -11.01 -10.91
N TYR A 41 -2.36 -11.16 -10.60
CA TYR A 41 -1.30 -11.53 -11.54
C TYR A 41 -0.49 -12.69 -10.99
N ARG A 42 0.15 -13.47 -11.86
CA ARG A 42 1.14 -14.47 -11.50
C ARG A 42 2.47 -14.12 -12.16
N VAL A 43 3.32 -13.45 -11.42
CA VAL A 43 4.61 -12.97 -11.91
C VAL A 43 5.71 -13.80 -11.24
N ASN A 44 6.55 -14.46 -12.02
CA ASN A 44 7.62 -15.36 -11.53
C ASN A 44 7.15 -16.35 -10.46
N GLY A 45 5.95 -16.92 -10.66
CA GLY A 45 5.34 -17.90 -9.75
C GLY A 45 4.62 -17.32 -8.53
N VAL A 46 4.79 -16.04 -8.23
CA VAL A 46 4.17 -15.37 -7.08
C VAL A 46 2.85 -14.72 -7.47
N LEU A 47 1.84 -14.86 -6.59
CA LEU A 47 0.54 -14.19 -6.74
C LEU A 47 0.64 -12.74 -6.29
N ILE A 48 0.27 -11.79 -7.16
CA ILE A 48 0.22 -10.37 -6.86
C ILE A 48 -1.21 -9.87 -7.06
N HIS A 49 -1.77 -9.27 -6.02
CA HIS A 49 -3.11 -8.69 -6.01
C HIS A 49 -3.01 -7.16 -5.99
N VAL A 50 -3.64 -6.49 -6.95
CA VAL A 50 -3.61 -5.02 -7.12
C VAL A 50 -5.02 -4.48 -6.92
N LEU A 51 -5.17 -3.52 -5.98
CA LEU A 51 -6.48 -2.96 -5.64
C LEU A 51 -6.85 -1.77 -6.55
N TYR A 52 -5.96 -0.80 -6.73
CA TYR A 52 -6.20 0.43 -7.48
C TYR A 52 -5.21 0.62 -8.62
N VAL A 53 -5.58 1.45 -9.61
CA VAL A 53 -4.62 2.04 -10.54
C VAL A 53 -3.93 3.22 -9.84
N TYR A 54 -2.59 3.26 -9.89
CA TYR A 54 -1.82 4.41 -9.42
C TYR A 54 -1.77 5.46 -10.53
N ASP A 55 -2.65 6.43 -10.45
CA ASP A 55 -2.78 7.58 -11.35
C ASP A 55 -2.53 8.89 -10.61
N ASP A 56 -2.68 10.03 -11.31
CA ASP A 56 -2.41 11.36 -10.75
C ASP A 56 -3.27 11.67 -9.52
N PHE A 57 -4.54 11.24 -9.52
CA PHE A 57 -5.43 11.44 -8.36
C PHE A 57 -4.90 10.68 -7.15
N LEU A 58 -4.64 9.38 -7.30
CA LEU A 58 -4.18 8.55 -6.19
C LEU A 58 -2.76 8.95 -5.74
N GLN A 59 -1.92 9.43 -6.66
CA GLN A 59 -0.63 10.04 -6.33
C GLN A 59 -0.79 11.26 -5.42
N GLY A 60 -1.74 12.14 -5.72
CA GLY A 60 -2.09 13.30 -4.87
C GLY A 60 -2.52 12.87 -3.47
N VAL A 61 -3.40 11.86 -3.37
CA VAL A 61 -3.86 11.32 -2.08
C VAL A 61 -2.67 10.76 -1.27
N PHE A 62 -1.80 9.97 -1.89
CA PHE A 62 -0.60 9.45 -1.21
C PHE A 62 0.38 10.54 -0.81
N PHE A 63 0.54 11.57 -1.62
CA PHE A 63 1.39 12.71 -1.31
C PHE A 63 0.89 13.45 -0.06
N GLN A 64 -0.39 13.79 -0.02
CA GLN A 64 -1.01 14.45 1.13
C GLN A 64 -0.92 13.55 2.38
N TYR A 65 -1.23 12.27 2.25
CA TYR A 65 -1.14 11.29 3.33
C TYR A 65 0.27 11.16 3.89
N LYS A 66 1.28 10.94 3.02
CA LYS A 66 2.65 10.62 3.44
C LYS A 66 3.52 11.83 3.68
N GLU A 67 3.51 12.79 2.76
CA GLU A 67 4.48 13.90 2.79
C GLU A 67 3.90 15.11 3.54
N GLN A 68 2.59 15.36 3.45
CA GLN A 68 1.91 16.36 4.28
C GLN A 68 1.45 15.80 5.64
N ARG A 69 1.63 14.51 5.87
CA ARG A 69 1.35 13.81 7.15
C ARG A 69 -0.13 13.84 7.56
N ASP A 70 -1.02 13.91 6.61
CA ASP A 70 -2.46 13.88 6.87
C ASP A 70 -2.91 12.43 7.12
N VAL A 71 -2.73 11.95 8.35
CA VAL A 71 -3.03 10.57 8.75
C VAL A 71 -4.52 10.23 8.63
N VAL A 72 -5.41 11.22 8.60
CA VAL A 72 -6.86 11.00 8.45
C VAL A 72 -7.19 10.36 7.09
N LEU A 73 -6.37 10.64 6.07
CA LEU A 73 -6.53 10.04 4.75
C LEU A 73 -6.32 8.51 4.70
N LYS A 74 -5.85 7.87 5.77
CA LYS A 74 -5.77 6.40 5.84
C LYS A 74 -7.09 5.71 5.50
N ASP A 75 -8.21 6.31 5.87
CA ASP A 75 -9.56 5.77 5.66
C ASP A 75 -9.92 5.67 4.17
N VAL A 76 -9.35 6.52 3.32
CA VAL A 76 -9.64 6.55 1.88
C VAL A 76 -9.31 5.22 1.19
N PHE A 77 -8.24 4.55 1.64
CA PHE A 77 -7.69 3.40 0.91
C PHE A 77 -8.48 2.11 1.09
N LEU A 78 -8.94 1.80 2.30
CA LEU A 78 -9.49 0.48 2.60
C LEU A 78 -10.88 0.50 3.26
N GLU A 79 -11.44 1.64 3.65
CA GLU A 79 -12.74 1.71 4.33
C GLU A 79 -13.87 1.04 3.53
N SER A 80 -13.90 1.25 2.21
CA SER A 80 -14.88 0.62 1.31
C SER A 80 -14.63 -0.87 1.05
N GLN A 81 -13.48 -1.40 1.48
CA GLN A 81 -12.98 -2.74 1.13
C GLN A 81 -13.13 -3.75 2.27
N LYS A 82 -14.26 -3.75 2.96
CA LYS A 82 -14.52 -4.59 4.15
C LYS A 82 -14.30 -6.09 3.93
N ASN A 83 -14.50 -6.59 2.70
CA ASN A 83 -14.25 -7.99 2.38
C ASN A 83 -12.76 -8.37 2.43
N LEU A 84 -11.84 -7.40 2.27
CA LEU A 84 -10.40 -7.66 2.38
C LEU A 84 -10.00 -8.11 3.79
N HIS A 85 -10.65 -7.64 4.85
CA HIS A 85 -10.42 -8.15 6.21
C HIS A 85 -10.54 -9.67 6.26
N LYS A 86 -11.64 -10.25 5.71
CA LYS A 86 -11.90 -11.70 5.72
C LYS A 86 -10.84 -12.48 4.93
N LYS A 87 -10.25 -11.87 3.92
CA LYS A 87 -9.19 -12.50 3.11
C LYS A 87 -7.84 -12.40 3.83
N LEU A 88 -7.45 -11.20 4.23
CA LEU A 88 -6.12 -10.92 4.78
C LEU A 88 -5.91 -11.50 6.19
N LYS A 89 -6.95 -11.61 7.02
CA LYS A 89 -6.83 -12.21 8.37
C LYS A 89 -6.39 -13.68 8.38
N LYS A 90 -6.41 -14.36 7.23
CA LYS A 90 -5.89 -15.72 7.06
C LYS A 90 -4.37 -15.76 6.96
N TYR A 91 -3.74 -14.62 6.72
CA TYR A 91 -2.31 -14.47 6.51
C TYR A 91 -1.63 -13.79 7.70
N THR A 92 -0.34 -14.01 7.83
CA THR A 92 0.56 -13.10 8.52
C THR A 92 0.90 -11.98 7.55
N VAL A 93 0.37 -10.77 7.79
CA VAL A 93 0.53 -9.65 6.88
C VAL A 93 1.82 -8.90 7.21
N CYS A 94 2.74 -8.81 6.24
CA CYS A 94 4.06 -8.21 6.38
C CYS A 94 4.19 -7.02 5.44
N GLY A 95 4.47 -5.84 5.97
CA GLY A 95 4.64 -4.61 5.19
C GLY A 95 6.06 -4.41 4.71
N MET A 96 6.21 -3.87 3.49
CA MET A 96 7.48 -3.30 3.07
C MET A 96 7.86 -2.12 3.95
N CYS A 97 9.16 -1.87 4.11
CA CYS A 97 9.66 -0.83 5.00
C CYS A 97 9.85 0.52 4.27
N SER A 98 9.50 1.61 4.95
CA SER A 98 10.09 2.92 4.68
C SER A 98 11.46 3.03 5.35
N SER A 99 12.33 3.95 4.87
CA SER A 99 13.55 4.26 5.61
C SER A 99 13.24 4.81 7.00
N ASP A 100 14.13 4.57 7.96
CA ASP A 100 13.94 5.06 9.35
C ASP A 100 13.81 6.58 9.38
N GLU A 101 14.58 7.31 8.57
CA GLU A 101 14.48 8.74 8.43
C GLU A 101 13.07 9.19 8.02
N LYS A 102 12.50 8.59 6.96
CA LYS A 102 11.15 8.91 6.51
C LYS A 102 10.11 8.58 7.58
N ARG A 103 10.31 7.48 8.32
CA ARG A 103 9.40 7.07 9.41
C ARG A 103 9.45 8.06 10.57
N MET A 104 10.64 8.50 10.97
CA MET A 104 10.81 9.52 12.02
C MET A 104 10.20 10.87 11.60
N ILE A 105 10.43 11.30 10.37
CA ILE A 105 9.87 12.55 9.84
C ILE A 105 8.35 12.51 9.79
N ARG A 106 7.75 11.38 9.38
CA ARG A 106 6.28 11.22 9.28
C ARG A 106 5.60 11.10 10.64
N GLY A 107 6.24 10.48 11.61
CA GLY A 107 5.66 10.18 12.91
C GLY A 107 4.71 8.97 12.92
N PHE A 108 4.52 8.28 11.79
CA PHE A 108 3.69 7.06 11.67
C PHE A 108 4.19 6.12 10.57
N GLU A 109 3.73 4.88 10.61
CA GLU A 109 4.01 3.85 9.60
C GLU A 109 2.81 3.73 8.65
N PRO A 110 2.91 4.19 7.38
CA PRO A 110 1.77 4.31 6.47
C PRO A 110 0.97 3.03 6.31
N LEU A 111 1.61 1.89 6.07
CA LEU A 111 0.91 0.62 5.88
C LEU A 111 0.18 0.17 7.15
N LYS A 112 0.78 0.33 8.33
CA LYS A 112 0.10 -0.02 9.60
C LYS A 112 -1.17 0.78 9.80
N GLU A 113 -1.10 2.10 9.56
CA GLU A 113 -2.27 2.97 9.68
C GLU A 113 -3.37 2.61 8.68
N ILE A 114 -3.02 2.41 7.39
CA ILE A 114 -4.00 2.05 6.36
C ILE A 114 -4.69 0.72 6.68
N PHE A 115 -3.92 -0.32 7.03
CA PHE A 115 -4.48 -1.63 7.30
C PHE A 115 -5.24 -1.71 8.64
N SER A 116 -4.96 -0.80 9.58
CA SER A 116 -5.74 -0.69 10.83
C SER A 116 -7.20 -0.35 10.59
N VAL A 117 -7.53 0.34 9.49
CA VAL A 117 -8.91 0.69 9.08
C VAL A 117 -9.79 -0.55 8.89
N ILE A 118 -9.19 -1.66 8.48
CA ILE A 118 -9.87 -2.95 8.31
C ILE A 118 -9.44 -3.98 9.36
N ASP A 119 -8.95 -3.54 10.51
CA ASP A 119 -8.55 -4.39 11.64
C ASP A 119 -7.55 -5.50 11.25
N ILE A 120 -6.54 -5.14 10.48
CA ILE A 120 -5.42 -6.01 10.09
C ILE A 120 -4.12 -5.48 10.68
N PHE A 121 -3.46 -6.31 11.48
CA PHE A 121 -2.14 -6.00 12.02
C PHE A 121 -1.07 -6.26 10.96
N VAL A 122 -0.18 -5.27 10.71
CA VAL A 122 0.93 -5.37 9.77
C VAL A 122 2.24 -5.48 10.52
N TYR A 123 2.94 -6.59 10.32
CA TYR A 123 4.30 -6.79 10.79
C TYR A 123 5.31 -6.00 9.94
N SER A 124 6.38 -5.50 10.56
CA SER A 124 7.47 -4.77 9.88
C SER A 124 8.77 -5.61 9.93
N PRO A 125 8.87 -6.69 9.12
CA PRO A 125 10.00 -7.60 9.18
C PRO A 125 11.26 -7.05 8.55
N PHE A 126 11.16 -5.95 7.81
CA PHE A 126 12.30 -5.38 7.08
C PHE A 126 12.85 -4.13 7.78
N TYR A 127 14.12 -3.86 7.49
CA TYR A 127 14.73 -2.57 7.75
C TYR A 127 15.54 -2.13 6.53
N LYS A 128 15.69 -0.82 6.39
CA LYS A 128 16.43 -0.21 5.29
C LYS A 128 17.63 0.54 5.86
N VAL A 129 18.80 0.21 5.36
CA VAL A 129 20.03 0.95 5.73
C VAL A 129 20.10 2.20 4.86
N SER A 130 20.01 3.39 5.48
CA SER A 130 20.25 4.63 4.77
C SER A 130 21.75 4.86 4.62
N ASN A 131 22.23 4.99 3.39
CA ASN A 131 23.62 5.33 3.08
C ASN A 131 23.91 6.82 3.37
N VAL A 132 23.76 7.26 4.62
CA VAL A 132 24.07 8.65 5.05
C VAL A 132 25.57 8.94 5.08
N LYS A 133 26.46 7.95 4.88
CA LYS A 133 27.91 8.14 4.94
C LYS A 133 28.66 8.09 3.61
N GLN A 134 28.01 8.27 2.46
CA GLN A 134 28.72 8.29 1.17
C GLN A 134 28.43 9.56 0.37
N SER A 135 28.78 10.72 0.93
CA SER A 135 28.80 12.01 0.21
C SER A 135 29.94 12.14 -0.83
N SER A 136 30.66 11.06 -1.15
CA SER A 136 31.82 11.09 -2.05
C SER A 136 31.81 10.06 -3.19
N ARG A 137 30.71 9.35 -3.44
CA ARG A 137 30.63 8.40 -4.56
C ARG A 137 29.76 8.87 -5.72
N ASN A 138 30.29 8.68 -6.92
CA ASN A 138 29.77 9.16 -8.20
C ASN A 138 28.33 8.70 -8.51
N LYS A 139 27.57 9.56 -9.20
CA LYS A 139 26.18 9.42 -9.66
C LYS A 139 25.84 8.12 -10.42
N LYS A 140 26.82 7.31 -10.82
CA LYS A 140 26.63 6.05 -11.57
C LYS A 140 26.32 4.81 -10.73
N GLU A 141 26.47 4.88 -9.39
CA GLU A 141 26.27 3.72 -8.49
C GLU A 141 24.89 3.70 -7.78
N ARG A 142 23.92 4.50 -8.23
CA ARG A 142 22.57 4.53 -7.64
C ARG A 142 21.66 3.37 -8.06
N SER A 143 22.17 2.27 -8.59
CA SER A 143 21.37 1.24 -9.25
C SER A 143 21.00 0.01 -8.42
N HIS A 144 21.25 -0.06 -7.12
CA HIS A 144 20.91 -1.26 -6.35
C HIS A 144 20.06 -0.95 -5.10
N ILE A 145 18.75 -0.73 -5.30
CA ILE A 145 17.71 -0.81 -4.23
C ILE A 145 17.79 -2.16 -3.51
N GLU A 146 18.29 -3.18 -4.18
CA GLU A 146 18.45 -4.53 -3.67
C GLU A 146 19.38 -4.61 -2.44
N ASP A 147 20.40 -3.77 -2.37
CA ASP A 147 21.41 -3.81 -1.29
C ASP A 147 21.00 -3.02 -0.03
N GLU A 148 19.85 -2.34 -0.04
CA GLU A 148 19.42 -1.47 1.05
C GLU A 148 18.38 -2.09 1.99
N ILE A 149 17.72 -3.19 1.57
CA ILE A 149 16.64 -3.82 2.34
C ILE A 149 17.09 -5.16 2.88
N PHE A 150 16.96 -5.33 4.20
CA PHE A 150 17.33 -6.52 4.94
C PHE A 150 16.16 -7.04 5.77
N LEU A 151 16.17 -8.35 6.05
CA LEU A 151 15.21 -9.00 6.94
C LEU A 151 15.72 -8.94 8.38
N LYS A 152 14.85 -8.58 9.31
CA LYS A 152 15.10 -8.68 10.76
C LYS A 152 15.01 -10.14 11.18
N ASP A 153 15.72 -10.49 12.25
CA ASP A 153 15.47 -11.75 12.96
C ASP A 153 14.14 -11.65 13.71
N ILE A 154 13.09 -12.17 13.08
CA ILE A 154 11.71 -12.07 13.58
C ILE A 154 11.08 -13.46 13.64
N VAL A 155 10.48 -13.79 14.78
CA VAL A 155 9.62 -14.97 14.92
C VAL A 155 8.17 -14.53 14.83
N PHE A 156 7.45 -15.05 13.86
CA PHE A 156 6.02 -14.78 13.74
C PHE A 156 5.24 -15.63 14.75
N PRO A 157 4.25 -15.06 15.45
CA PRO A 157 3.53 -15.75 16.51
C PRO A 157 2.60 -16.87 16.01
N TYR A 158 2.35 -16.91 14.69
CA TYR A 158 1.44 -17.89 14.07
C TYR A 158 2.06 -18.54 12.84
N LYS A 159 1.83 -19.86 12.68
CA LYS A 159 2.13 -20.59 11.44
C LYS A 159 1.03 -20.34 10.40
N ARG A 160 0.94 -19.14 9.88
CA ARG A 160 0.01 -18.76 8.79
C ARG A 160 0.79 -18.47 7.52
N PRO A 161 0.15 -18.62 6.34
CA PRO A 161 0.75 -18.17 5.11
C PRO A 161 1.06 -16.66 5.20
N ILE A 162 2.07 -16.21 4.50
CA ILE A 162 2.56 -14.83 4.54
C ILE A 162 2.00 -14.05 3.35
N CYS A 163 1.40 -12.89 3.62
CA CYS A 163 1.05 -11.91 2.60
C CYS A 163 1.97 -10.70 2.75
N LEU A 164 2.80 -10.45 1.74
CA LEU A 164 3.59 -9.23 1.66
C LEU A 164 2.72 -8.09 1.15
N VAL A 165 2.76 -6.92 1.82
CA VAL A 165 1.98 -5.75 1.40
C VAL A 165 2.86 -4.53 1.15
N ASP A 166 2.45 -3.74 0.14
CA ASP A 166 3.06 -2.44 -0.16
C ASP A 166 1.98 -1.45 -0.63
N ASP A 167 2.33 -0.18 -0.66
CA ASP A 167 1.38 0.87 -1.08
C ASP A 167 1.39 1.10 -2.60
N VAL A 168 2.56 1.22 -3.24
CA VAL A 168 2.65 1.53 -4.66
C VAL A 168 3.65 0.62 -5.37
N LEU A 169 3.15 -0.15 -6.32
CA LEU A 169 3.96 -0.97 -7.21
C LEU A 169 4.30 -0.16 -8.48
N THR A 170 5.52 0.33 -8.57
CA THR A 170 6.04 1.07 -9.74
C THR A 170 6.82 0.16 -10.68
N THR A 171 8.09 -0.08 -10.42
CA THR A 171 8.96 -0.99 -11.17
C THR A 171 8.94 -2.42 -10.62
N GLY A 172 8.47 -2.59 -9.39
CA GLY A 172 8.49 -3.88 -8.69
C GLY A 172 9.81 -4.21 -7.97
N ALA A 173 10.85 -3.38 -8.07
CA ALA A 173 12.15 -3.67 -7.46
C ALA A 173 12.05 -3.90 -5.93
N THR A 174 11.33 -3.03 -5.22
CA THR A 174 11.12 -3.14 -3.77
C THR A 174 10.39 -4.44 -3.40
N ILE A 175 9.31 -4.74 -4.12
CA ILE A 175 8.53 -5.98 -3.91
C ILE A 175 9.35 -7.21 -4.26
N SER A 176 10.11 -7.20 -5.36
CA SER A 176 10.98 -8.31 -5.75
C SER A 176 12.01 -8.62 -4.67
N ARG A 177 12.62 -7.59 -4.06
CA ARG A 177 13.53 -7.78 -2.92
C ARG A 177 12.81 -8.39 -1.72
N GLY A 178 11.61 -7.89 -1.37
CA GLY A 178 10.79 -8.45 -0.30
C GLY A 178 10.42 -9.93 -0.55
N ILE A 179 10.10 -10.30 -1.78
CA ILE A 179 9.80 -11.68 -2.18
C ILE A 179 11.02 -12.59 -1.96
N VAL A 180 12.21 -12.17 -2.38
CA VAL A 180 13.45 -12.94 -2.21
C VAL A 180 13.75 -13.19 -0.72
N LEU A 181 13.60 -12.16 0.11
CA LEU A 181 13.93 -12.22 1.53
C LEU A 181 12.91 -12.99 2.36
N LEU A 182 11.61 -12.76 2.12
CA LEU A 182 10.53 -13.26 2.98
C LEU A 182 9.86 -14.53 2.43
N ARG A 183 9.95 -14.77 1.11
CA ARG A 183 9.28 -15.87 0.40
C ARG A 183 7.78 -15.94 0.72
N PRO A 184 7.01 -14.87 0.49
CA PRO A 184 5.60 -14.82 0.83
C PRO A 184 4.78 -15.73 -0.08
N ASP A 185 3.61 -16.18 0.40
CA ASP A 185 2.64 -16.97 -0.38
C ASP A 185 1.91 -16.09 -1.40
N CYS A 186 1.72 -14.81 -1.09
CA CYS A 186 1.18 -13.81 -2.01
C CYS A 186 1.65 -12.40 -1.66
N VAL A 187 1.42 -11.49 -2.61
CA VAL A 187 1.64 -10.05 -2.47
C VAL A 187 0.30 -9.34 -2.64
N PHE A 188 0.02 -8.35 -1.81
CA PHE A 188 -1.08 -7.42 -2.00
C PHE A 188 -0.55 -6.00 -2.02
N VAL A 189 -0.86 -5.24 -3.09
CA VAL A 189 -0.49 -3.83 -3.19
C VAL A 189 -1.74 -2.97 -3.29
N LEU A 190 -1.71 -1.81 -2.61
CA LEU A 190 -2.82 -0.86 -2.69
C LEU A 190 -2.97 -0.35 -4.11
N SER A 191 -1.87 -0.08 -4.81
CA SER A 191 -1.95 0.41 -6.18
C SER A 191 -0.76 -0.02 -7.02
N ALA A 192 -0.95 -0.03 -8.35
CA ALA A 192 0.12 -0.26 -9.31
C ALA A 192 0.09 0.78 -10.42
N HIS A 193 1.28 1.18 -10.87
CA HIS A 193 1.46 2.13 -11.96
C HIS A 193 0.99 1.55 -13.29
N ALA A 194 0.40 2.38 -14.15
CA ALA A 194 -0.16 1.97 -15.43
C ALA A 194 0.83 1.22 -16.35
N LEU A 195 2.11 1.61 -16.32
CA LEU A 195 3.16 0.92 -17.08
C LEU A 195 3.35 -0.52 -16.59
N TRP A 196 3.44 -0.73 -15.27
CA TRP A 196 3.56 -2.07 -14.70
C TRP A 196 2.35 -2.94 -15.06
N LEU A 197 1.14 -2.40 -14.97
CA LEU A 197 -0.09 -3.10 -15.33
C LEU A 197 -0.11 -3.53 -16.79
N LYS A 198 0.39 -2.67 -17.69
CA LYS A 198 0.50 -2.94 -19.12
C LYS A 198 1.57 -4.00 -19.42
N GLU A 199 2.74 -3.91 -18.81
CA GLU A 199 3.83 -4.87 -18.98
C GLU A 199 3.43 -6.28 -18.57
N HIS A 200 2.58 -6.42 -17.51
CA HIS A 200 2.14 -7.69 -16.95
C HIS A 200 0.72 -8.09 -17.37
N GLU A 201 0.17 -7.49 -18.43
CA GLU A 201 -1.19 -7.81 -18.88
C GLU A 201 -1.37 -9.31 -19.17
N LYS A 202 -0.36 -9.96 -19.74
CA LYS A 202 -0.36 -11.41 -20.05
C LYS A 202 -0.29 -12.31 -18.81
N ASP A 203 0.22 -11.79 -17.70
CA ASP A 203 0.35 -12.48 -16.42
C ASP A 203 -0.93 -12.41 -15.57
N GLN A 204 -1.97 -11.70 -16.06
CA GLN A 204 -3.23 -11.56 -15.37
C GLN A 204 -3.95 -12.91 -15.26
N ILE A 205 -4.46 -13.20 -14.06
CA ILE A 205 -5.19 -14.42 -13.76
C ILE A 205 -6.57 -14.13 -13.17
N ARG A 206 -7.49 -15.10 -13.29
CA ARG A 206 -8.74 -15.06 -12.53
C ARG A 206 -8.46 -15.47 -11.09
N SER A 207 -8.92 -14.66 -10.14
CA SER A 207 -8.76 -14.91 -8.71
C SER A 207 -10.02 -14.51 -7.94
N ASN A 208 -10.30 -15.23 -6.85
CA ASN A 208 -11.39 -14.92 -5.93
C ASN A 208 -10.95 -13.99 -4.79
N PHE A 209 -9.77 -13.39 -4.86
CA PHE A 209 -9.23 -12.58 -3.78
C PHE A 209 -10.10 -11.35 -3.46
N PHE A 210 -10.64 -10.70 -4.47
CA PHE A 210 -11.49 -9.50 -4.34
C PHE A 210 -13.02 -9.78 -4.32
N ARG A 211 -13.43 -11.05 -4.38
CA ARG A 211 -14.85 -11.47 -4.30
C ARG A 211 -15.30 -11.73 -2.88
#